data_10d646fa84be5d3edd3639ed3f2ab0a1
#
_entry.id   10d646fa84be5d3edd3639ed3f2ab0a1
#
_cell.length_a   1.000
_cell.length_b   1.000
_cell.length_c   1.000
_cell.angle_alpha   90.00
_cell.angle_beta   90.00
_cell.angle_gamma   90.00
#
_symmetry.space_group_name_H-M   'P 1'
#
loop_
_entity.id
_entity.type
_entity.pdbx_description
1 polymer ?
#
loop_
_entity_poly.entity_id
_entity_poly.type
_entity_poly.pdbx_seq_one_letter_code
_entity_poly.pdbx_strand_id
1 'polypeptide(L)'
;VFDSLKGEKLGICLSGGMDSAILAAYMRGCDAYTFRFLGGEYQKEELARAEYYAKYYGLNLHYVDIDWNTVQNCLEPVMRSKNAPVHSIEPQLYQAALQAKADGVTRLIVGESSDLIFGGMDQLLSKDWTVEDFAKRYTFLDPAKVLKEPVDMSYLYERYRQGKLIDFLQFMDDVFSRESSSSYYNAFKAADMPYTDPYALLRMADPLDLMRVRNGESKYLVRELMQIKYPEIPVPNKVPMPRPVDAYFKDWCGPKRPEFRRDIDMSQLTGNQKWQLYCLEQFLNMYEPITIGYTTGVYDLFHIGHLNLLRKAKAQCDYLIVGVSTDELVSYKHKQAVIPFEERKEIVAAIKYVDEVVTQENMNKMEAWEKYHFDVMFVGDDWKGTDKWNKIEAD
;
A
#
# COMPACT_ATOMS: atom_id res chain seq x y z
N VAL A 1 -31.50 5.69 -10.53
CA VAL A 1 -30.09 5.64 -10.92
C VAL A 1 -29.92 4.82 -12.19
N PHE A 2 -30.20 3.50 -12.17
CA PHE A 2 -29.98 2.63 -13.33
C PHE A 2 -30.78 3.03 -14.59
N ASP A 3 -31.99 3.57 -14.41
CA ASP A 3 -32.80 4.07 -15.53
C ASP A 3 -32.19 5.29 -16.23
N SER A 4 -31.47 6.14 -15.48
CA SER A 4 -30.77 7.30 -16.06
C SER A 4 -29.48 6.91 -16.80
N LEU A 5 -29.00 5.71 -16.67
CA LEU A 5 -27.80 5.16 -17.30
C LEU A 5 -28.11 4.26 -18.52
N LYS A 6 -29.37 4.24 -18.96
CA LYS A 6 -29.79 3.49 -20.16
C LYS A 6 -29.03 3.97 -21.38
N GLY A 7 -28.41 3.05 -22.11
CA GLY A 7 -27.59 3.33 -23.29
C GLY A 7 -26.09 3.32 -23.02
N GLU A 8 -25.64 3.28 -21.76
CA GLU A 8 -24.25 3.04 -21.40
C GLU A 8 -23.96 1.53 -21.28
N LYS A 9 -22.77 1.10 -21.66
CA LYS A 9 -22.30 -0.26 -21.36
C LYS A 9 -21.76 -0.26 -19.93
N LEU A 10 -22.59 -0.74 -19.00
CA LEU A 10 -22.26 -0.75 -17.56
C LEU A 10 -21.42 -1.97 -17.19
N GLY A 11 -20.46 -1.78 -16.28
CA GLY A 11 -19.76 -2.82 -15.54
C GLY A 11 -19.90 -2.59 -14.04
N ILE A 12 -19.62 -3.60 -13.22
CA ILE A 12 -19.67 -3.50 -11.76
C ILE A 12 -18.38 -4.03 -11.14
N CYS A 13 -17.82 -3.31 -10.16
CA CYS A 13 -16.82 -3.88 -9.25
C CYS A 13 -17.53 -4.80 -8.25
N LEU A 14 -17.44 -6.12 -8.48
CA LEU A 14 -18.16 -7.14 -7.72
C LEU A 14 -17.19 -7.83 -6.76
N SER A 15 -17.37 -7.60 -5.46
CA SER A 15 -16.67 -8.34 -4.39
C SER A 15 -17.54 -9.46 -3.83
N GLY A 16 -17.00 -10.26 -2.92
CA GLY A 16 -17.77 -11.19 -2.10
C GLY A 16 -18.60 -10.52 -1.00
N GLY A 17 -18.65 -9.19 -0.94
CA GLY A 17 -19.35 -8.40 0.04
C GLY A 17 -20.81 -8.11 -0.33
N MET A 18 -21.62 -7.73 0.69
CA MET A 18 -23.06 -7.48 0.54
C MET A 18 -23.37 -6.31 -0.40
N ASP A 19 -22.59 -5.24 -0.33
CA ASP A 19 -22.91 -3.99 -1.02
C ASP A 19 -22.92 -4.17 -2.54
N SER A 20 -21.83 -4.72 -3.07
CA SER A 20 -21.74 -5.03 -4.49
C SER A 20 -22.71 -6.14 -4.91
N ALA A 21 -22.95 -7.14 -4.05
CA ALA A 21 -23.94 -8.18 -4.30
C ALA A 21 -25.37 -7.64 -4.49
N ILE A 22 -25.77 -6.69 -3.66
CA ILE A 22 -27.08 -6.03 -3.80
C ILE A 22 -27.18 -5.28 -5.14
N LEU A 23 -26.10 -4.56 -5.54
CA LEU A 23 -26.07 -3.85 -6.81
C LEU A 23 -26.12 -4.80 -8.00
N ALA A 24 -25.50 -5.99 -7.89
CA ALA A 24 -25.54 -7.03 -8.91
C ALA A 24 -26.97 -7.43 -9.32
N ALA A 25 -27.93 -7.35 -8.38
CA ALA A 25 -29.34 -7.61 -8.65
C ALA A 25 -29.95 -6.69 -9.72
N TYR A 26 -29.37 -5.55 -9.98
CA TYR A 26 -29.80 -4.55 -10.95
C TYR A 26 -28.94 -4.56 -12.24
N MET A 27 -27.96 -5.46 -12.34
CA MET A 27 -26.91 -5.45 -13.37
C MET A 27 -26.92 -6.70 -14.26
N ARG A 28 -28.11 -7.31 -14.46
CA ARG A 28 -28.24 -8.53 -15.30
C ARG A 28 -27.64 -8.37 -16.67
N GLY A 29 -26.77 -9.33 -17.08
CA GLY A 29 -26.12 -9.34 -18.38
C GLY A 29 -24.96 -8.35 -18.52
N CYS A 30 -24.64 -7.58 -17.48
CA CYS A 30 -23.48 -6.68 -17.48
C CYS A 30 -22.18 -7.40 -17.12
N ASP A 31 -21.07 -6.77 -17.42
CA ASP A 31 -19.74 -7.23 -17.03
C ASP A 31 -19.50 -6.96 -15.55
N ALA A 32 -18.87 -7.90 -14.84
CA ALA A 32 -18.53 -7.80 -13.42
C ALA A 32 -17.04 -8.06 -13.23
N TYR A 33 -16.36 -7.25 -12.44
CA TYR A 33 -14.93 -7.30 -12.20
C TYR A 33 -14.65 -7.60 -10.74
N THR A 34 -13.95 -8.70 -10.47
CA THR A 34 -13.54 -9.10 -9.12
C THR A 34 -12.03 -9.21 -9.02
N PHE A 35 -11.45 -8.71 -7.93
CA PHE A 35 -10.01 -8.78 -7.70
C PHE A 35 -9.57 -10.20 -7.35
N ARG A 36 -8.49 -10.66 -8.01
CA ARG A 36 -7.83 -11.92 -7.69
C ARG A 36 -6.35 -11.65 -7.44
N PHE A 37 -5.94 -11.74 -6.16
CA PHE A 37 -4.55 -11.55 -5.79
C PHE A 37 -3.76 -12.83 -6.05
N LEU A 38 -2.70 -12.70 -6.84
CA LEU A 38 -1.84 -13.82 -7.20
C LEU A 38 -0.85 -14.10 -6.07
N GLY A 39 -0.57 -15.39 -5.82
CA GLY A 39 0.43 -15.82 -4.84
C GLY A 39 -0.07 -16.08 -3.42
N GLY A 40 -1.40 -16.13 -3.18
CA GLY A 40 -1.97 -16.42 -1.86
C GLY A 40 -3.31 -17.14 -1.89
N GLU A 41 -3.68 -17.76 -0.76
CA GLU A 41 -4.96 -18.47 -0.60
C GLU A 41 -6.05 -17.64 0.10
N TYR A 42 -5.77 -16.41 0.44
CA TYR A 42 -6.56 -15.56 1.34
C TYR A 42 -7.89 -15.05 0.78
N GLN A 43 -8.29 -15.48 -0.43
CA GLN A 43 -9.50 -14.98 -1.07
C GLN A 43 -10.51 -16.06 -1.49
N LYS A 44 -10.27 -17.32 -1.18
CA LYS A 44 -11.13 -18.43 -1.69
C LYS A 44 -12.61 -18.21 -1.45
N GLU A 45 -13.00 -17.83 -0.23
CA GLU A 45 -14.40 -17.61 0.12
C GLU A 45 -14.98 -16.37 -0.54
N GLU A 46 -14.20 -15.30 -0.64
CA GLU A 46 -14.65 -14.06 -1.27
C GLU A 46 -14.87 -14.24 -2.77
N LEU A 47 -13.94 -14.89 -3.46
CA LEU A 47 -14.07 -15.23 -4.88
C LEU A 47 -15.26 -16.16 -5.13
N ALA A 48 -15.44 -17.19 -4.32
CA ALA A 48 -16.59 -18.10 -4.42
C ALA A 48 -17.93 -17.36 -4.24
N ARG A 49 -17.99 -16.37 -3.35
CA ARG A 49 -19.19 -15.52 -3.20
C ARG A 49 -19.40 -14.62 -4.41
N ALA A 50 -18.36 -13.99 -4.93
CA ALA A 50 -18.45 -13.16 -6.16
C ALA A 50 -18.95 -13.98 -7.36
N GLU A 51 -18.39 -15.19 -7.54
CA GLU A 51 -18.83 -16.14 -8.57
C GLU A 51 -20.30 -16.52 -8.41
N TYR A 52 -20.72 -16.81 -7.15
CA TYR A 52 -22.12 -17.12 -6.86
C TYR A 52 -23.05 -15.94 -7.21
N TYR A 53 -22.72 -14.72 -6.82
CA TYR A 53 -23.54 -13.53 -7.11
C TYR A 53 -23.60 -13.24 -8.60
N ALA A 54 -22.49 -13.35 -9.31
CA ALA A 54 -22.45 -13.19 -10.74
C ALA A 54 -23.34 -14.21 -11.45
N LYS A 55 -23.24 -15.49 -11.09
CA LYS A 55 -24.05 -16.57 -11.63
C LYS A 55 -25.54 -16.37 -11.31
N TYR A 56 -25.87 -15.97 -10.08
CA TYR A 56 -27.25 -15.83 -9.61
C TYR A 56 -28.05 -14.80 -10.44
N TYR A 57 -27.41 -13.70 -10.82
CA TYR A 57 -28.04 -12.66 -11.64
C TYR A 57 -27.58 -12.65 -13.11
N GLY A 58 -26.76 -13.60 -13.52
CA GLY A 58 -26.33 -13.74 -14.93
C GLY A 58 -25.42 -12.61 -15.40
N LEU A 59 -24.41 -12.24 -14.58
CA LEU A 59 -23.36 -11.31 -14.96
C LEU A 59 -22.20 -12.05 -15.62
N ASN A 60 -21.47 -11.37 -16.49
CA ASN A 60 -20.23 -11.86 -17.08
C ASN A 60 -19.07 -11.55 -16.14
N LEU A 61 -18.58 -12.53 -15.39
CA LEU A 61 -17.52 -12.32 -14.40
C LEU A 61 -16.14 -12.34 -15.03
N HIS A 62 -15.37 -11.29 -14.78
CA HIS A 62 -13.96 -11.12 -15.13
C HIS A 62 -13.11 -11.05 -13.85
N TYR A 63 -11.98 -11.74 -13.88
CA TYR A 63 -10.96 -11.61 -12.82
C TYR A 63 -9.99 -10.50 -13.16
N VAL A 64 -9.73 -9.63 -12.19
CA VAL A 64 -8.69 -8.62 -12.25
C VAL A 64 -7.51 -9.16 -11.46
N ASP A 65 -6.51 -9.66 -12.15
CA ASP A 65 -5.32 -10.23 -11.53
C ASP A 65 -4.40 -9.15 -11.00
N ILE A 66 -4.05 -9.27 -9.72
CA ILE A 66 -3.23 -8.30 -8.99
C ILE A 66 -2.06 -9.04 -8.35
N ASP A 67 -0.87 -8.63 -8.71
CA ASP A 67 0.39 -8.99 -8.06
C ASP A 67 1.17 -7.73 -7.66
N TRP A 68 2.35 -7.89 -7.08
CA TRP A 68 3.16 -6.75 -6.68
C TRP A 68 3.62 -5.89 -7.87
N ASN A 69 3.96 -6.51 -9.00
CA ASN A 69 4.36 -5.78 -10.20
C ASN A 69 3.19 -4.93 -10.74
N THR A 70 1.98 -5.49 -10.76
CA THR A 70 0.76 -4.75 -11.13
C THR A 70 0.57 -3.54 -10.23
N VAL A 71 0.71 -3.72 -8.90
CA VAL A 71 0.60 -2.62 -7.94
C VAL A 71 1.65 -1.53 -8.23
N GLN A 72 2.92 -1.89 -8.39
CA GLN A 72 4.00 -0.94 -8.68
C GLN A 72 3.77 -0.16 -9.98
N ASN A 73 3.36 -0.84 -11.05
CA ASN A 73 3.08 -0.20 -12.34
C ASN A 73 1.89 0.78 -12.29
N CYS A 74 0.95 0.55 -11.38
CA CYS A 74 -0.21 1.43 -11.20
C CYS A 74 0.07 2.64 -10.29
N LEU A 75 1.15 2.64 -9.49
CA LEU A 75 1.39 3.69 -8.49
C LEU A 75 1.58 5.06 -9.11
N GLU A 76 2.51 5.19 -10.05
CA GLU A 76 2.86 6.51 -10.62
C GLU A 76 1.66 7.20 -11.30
N PRO A 77 0.88 6.56 -12.19
CA PRO A 77 -0.29 7.19 -12.79
C PRO A 77 -1.32 7.66 -11.76
N VAL A 78 -1.56 6.85 -10.73
CA VAL A 78 -2.56 7.16 -9.68
C VAL A 78 -2.06 8.26 -8.77
N MET A 79 -0.78 8.26 -8.37
CA MET A 79 -0.17 9.33 -7.58
C MET A 79 -0.13 10.66 -8.33
N ARG A 80 0.22 10.65 -9.62
CA ARG A 80 0.19 11.86 -10.46
C ARG A 80 -1.20 12.45 -10.58
N SER A 81 -2.22 11.62 -10.77
CA SER A 81 -3.62 12.06 -10.84
C SER A 81 -4.08 12.70 -9.52
N LYS A 82 -3.70 12.15 -8.38
CA LYS A 82 -4.04 12.63 -7.04
C LYS A 82 -3.19 13.81 -6.58
N ASN A 83 -1.95 13.88 -7.05
CA ASN A 83 -0.88 14.74 -6.56
C ASN A 83 -0.63 14.54 -5.04
N ALA A 84 -0.67 13.29 -4.60
CA ALA A 84 -0.47 12.86 -3.20
C ALA A 84 -0.16 11.35 -3.14
N PRO A 85 0.37 10.85 -2.02
CA PRO A 85 0.39 9.42 -1.72
C PRO A 85 -1.02 8.82 -1.81
N VAL A 86 -1.10 7.54 -2.18
CA VAL A 86 -2.37 6.87 -2.47
C VAL A 86 -2.67 5.75 -1.47
N HIS A 87 -3.95 5.46 -1.27
CA HIS A 87 -4.39 4.34 -0.46
C HIS A 87 -4.12 3.01 -1.19
N SER A 88 -3.88 1.93 -0.44
CA SER A 88 -3.54 0.62 -1.01
C SER A 88 -4.64 -0.03 -1.87
N ILE A 89 -5.84 0.53 -1.88
CA ILE A 89 -6.95 0.12 -2.75
C ILE A 89 -6.88 0.76 -4.13
N GLU A 90 -6.25 1.94 -4.26
CA GLU A 90 -6.30 2.73 -5.49
C GLU A 90 -5.64 2.02 -6.69
N PRO A 91 -4.46 1.36 -6.55
CA PRO A 91 -3.86 0.62 -7.66
C PRO A 91 -4.76 -0.47 -8.23
N GLN A 92 -5.44 -1.23 -7.38
CA GLN A 92 -6.33 -2.32 -7.84
C GLN A 92 -7.62 -1.78 -8.49
N LEU A 93 -8.19 -0.68 -8.00
CA LEU A 93 -9.31 -0.01 -8.64
C LEU A 93 -8.93 0.55 -10.02
N TYR A 94 -7.74 1.15 -10.12
CA TYR A 94 -7.20 1.62 -11.38
C TYR A 94 -7.02 0.49 -12.40
N GLN A 95 -6.45 -0.64 -11.99
CA GLN A 95 -6.28 -1.82 -12.84
C GLN A 95 -7.64 -2.37 -13.31
N ALA A 96 -8.64 -2.45 -12.43
CA ALA A 96 -10.00 -2.85 -12.81
C ALA A 96 -10.62 -1.90 -13.82
N ALA A 97 -10.41 -0.59 -13.65
CA ALA A 97 -10.90 0.41 -14.58
C ALA A 97 -10.26 0.29 -15.97
N LEU A 98 -8.94 0.03 -16.03
CA LEU A 98 -8.24 -0.21 -17.30
C LEU A 98 -8.77 -1.45 -18.02
N GLN A 99 -8.95 -2.56 -17.30
CA GLN A 99 -9.50 -3.77 -17.85
C GLN A 99 -10.94 -3.57 -18.35
N ALA A 100 -11.80 -2.97 -17.55
CA ALA A 100 -13.18 -2.67 -17.93
C ALA A 100 -13.25 -1.77 -19.19
N LYS A 101 -12.37 -0.77 -19.28
CA LYS A 101 -12.25 0.09 -20.44
C LYS A 101 -11.84 -0.68 -21.70
N ALA A 102 -10.89 -1.61 -21.57
CA ALA A 102 -10.45 -2.47 -22.66
C ALA A 102 -11.58 -3.41 -23.14
N ASP A 103 -12.46 -3.84 -22.23
CA ASP A 103 -13.66 -4.64 -22.54
C ASP A 103 -14.80 -3.80 -23.12
N GLY A 104 -14.59 -2.48 -23.29
CA GLY A 104 -15.55 -1.55 -23.86
C GLY A 104 -16.63 -1.08 -22.90
N VAL A 105 -16.47 -1.30 -21.58
CA VAL A 105 -17.34 -0.72 -20.54
C VAL A 105 -17.17 0.79 -20.55
N THR A 106 -18.28 1.52 -20.49
CA THR A 106 -18.27 2.99 -20.52
C THR A 106 -18.46 3.61 -19.15
N ARG A 107 -18.96 2.83 -18.17
CA ARG A 107 -19.13 3.25 -16.78
C ARG A 107 -19.07 2.08 -15.81
N LEU A 108 -18.35 2.24 -14.71
CA LEU A 108 -18.32 1.28 -13.61
C LEU A 108 -19.32 1.67 -12.50
N ILE A 109 -19.95 0.65 -11.92
CA ILE A 109 -20.80 0.77 -10.74
C ILE A 109 -20.02 0.24 -9.54
N VAL A 110 -20.04 1.00 -8.45
CA VAL A 110 -19.38 0.65 -7.19
C VAL A 110 -20.34 0.81 -6.00
N GLY A 111 -20.03 0.21 -4.88
CA GLY A 111 -20.86 0.26 -3.67
C GLY A 111 -20.08 0.76 -2.45
N GLU A 112 -19.22 1.75 -2.62
CA GLU A 112 -18.33 2.25 -1.57
C GLU A 112 -19.09 2.95 -0.43
N SER A 113 -20.00 3.86 -0.76
CA SER A 113 -20.68 4.72 0.22
C SER A 113 -21.64 3.97 1.15
N SER A 114 -21.93 2.71 0.89
CA SER A 114 -22.75 1.87 1.77
C SER A 114 -22.20 1.79 3.19
N ASP A 115 -20.88 1.66 3.34
CA ASP A 115 -20.22 1.62 4.65
C ASP A 115 -20.41 2.94 5.43
N LEU A 116 -20.33 4.06 4.75
CA LEU A 116 -20.50 5.38 5.36
C LEU A 116 -21.94 5.64 5.80
N ILE A 117 -22.90 5.34 4.94
CA ILE A 117 -24.31 5.72 5.14
C ILE A 117 -25.01 4.77 6.11
N PHE A 118 -24.72 3.47 6.04
CA PHE A 118 -25.46 2.44 6.74
C PHE A 118 -24.73 1.81 7.94
N GLY A 119 -23.69 2.47 8.47
CA GLY A 119 -23.04 2.05 9.70
C GLY A 119 -22.08 0.87 9.52
N GLY A 120 -21.41 0.79 8.37
CA GLY A 120 -20.41 -0.24 8.10
C GLY A 120 -19.02 0.06 8.67
N MET A 121 -18.79 1.25 9.22
CA MET A 121 -17.54 1.64 9.89
C MET A 121 -17.57 1.28 11.38
N ASP A 122 -17.97 0.05 11.69
CA ASP A 122 -18.29 -0.47 13.02
C ASP A 122 -17.20 -0.20 14.07
N GLN A 123 -15.93 -0.30 13.72
CA GLN A 123 -14.83 0.01 14.65
C GLN A 123 -14.77 1.49 15.06
N LEU A 124 -15.03 2.41 14.13
CA LEU A 124 -15.08 3.84 14.41
C LEU A 124 -16.36 4.23 15.14
N LEU A 125 -17.45 3.51 14.88
CA LEU A 125 -18.76 3.70 15.50
C LEU A 125 -18.91 2.98 16.86
N SER A 126 -17.92 2.20 17.29
CA SER A 126 -18.00 1.27 18.42
C SER A 126 -18.22 1.92 19.78
N LYS A 127 -17.83 3.17 19.95
CA LYS A 127 -17.90 3.91 21.22
C LYS A 127 -17.87 5.42 20.98
N ASP A 128 -18.11 6.20 22.04
CA ASP A 128 -17.75 7.59 22.06
C ASP A 128 -16.25 7.71 22.33
N TRP A 129 -15.58 8.61 21.63
CA TRP A 129 -14.14 8.73 21.63
C TRP A 129 -13.68 9.99 22.36
N THR A 130 -12.58 9.90 23.11
CA THR A 130 -11.78 11.10 23.43
C THR A 130 -11.10 11.62 22.17
N VAL A 131 -10.76 12.91 22.13
CA VAL A 131 -10.04 13.48 20.97
C VAL A 131 -8.72 12.73 20.75
N GLU A 132 -7.99 12.45 21.82
CA GLU A 132 -6.68 11.82 21.81
C GLU A 132 -6.77 10.36 21.29
N ASP A 133 -7.72 9.58 21.80
CA ASP A 133 -7.91 8.18 21.37
C ASP A 133 -8.37 8.09 19.91
N PHE A 134 -9.26 9.01 19.51
CA PHE A 134 -9.74 9.08 18.13
C PHE A 134 -8.61 9.47 17.17
N ALA A 135 -7.85 10.51 17.48
CA ALA A 135 -6.71 10.94 16.70
C ALA A 135 -5.70 9.81 16.52
N LYS A 136 -5.34 9.10 17.59
CA LYS A 136 -4.45 7.95 17.55
C LYS A 136 -5.01 6.82 16.66
N ARG A 137 -6.31 6.55 16.74
CA ARG A 137 -6.96 5.50 15.94
C ARG A 137 -7.03 5.88 14.47
N TYR A 138 -7.34 7.15 14.16
CA TYR A 138 -7.54 7.63 12.80
C TYR A 138 -6.22 7.90 12.08
N THR A 139 -5.24 8.50 12.74
CA THR A 139 -3.90 8.75 12.16
C THR A 139 -3.19 7.44 11.78
N PHE A 140 -3.52 6.34 12.46
CA PHE A 140 -3.07 4.98 12.18
C PHE A 140 -1.56 4.74 12.35
N LEU A 141 -0.71 5.68 11.95
CA LEU A 141 0.72 5.69 12.15
C LEU A 141 1.13 7.09 12.63
N ASP A 142 1.74 7.16 13.83
CA ASP A 142 2.20 8.41 14.41
C ASP A 142 3.37 8.99 13.59
N PRO A 143 3.22 10.16 12.95
CA PRO A 143 4.28 10.76 12.14
C PRO A 143 5.57 11.01 12.92
N ALA A 144 5.50 11.32 14.22
CA ALA A 144 6.67 11.57 15.07
C ALA A 144 7.56 10.34 15.27
N LYS A 145 7.01 9.14 15.06
CA LYS A 145 7.78 7.89 15.14
C LYS A 145 8.54 7.57 13.88
N VAL A 146 8.18 8.16 12.76
CA VAL A 146 8.67 7.76 11.43
C VAL A 146 9.32 8.88 10.63
N LEU A 147 8.96 10.15 10.89
CA LEU A 147 9.53 11.32 10.22
C LEU A 147 10.48 12.07 11.17
N LYS A 148 11.53 12.68 10.62
CA LYS A 148 12.47 13.53 11.37
C LYS A 148 11.82 14.87 11.76
N GLU A 149 11.03 15.42 10.85
CA GLU A 149 10.34 16.71 11.01
C GLU A 149 8.84 16.52 10.78
N PRO A 150 8.11 15.89 11.73
CA PRO A 150 6.68 15.70 11.62
C PRO A 150 5.93 17.02 11.77
N VAL A 151 4.89 17.19 10.97
CA VAL A 151 3.95 18.30 11.11
C VAL A 151 2.89 17.93 12.15
N ASP A 152 2.61 18.84 13.09
CA ASP A 152 1.50 18.67 14.03
C ASP A 152 0.17 18.83 13.31
N MET A 153 -0.61 17.75 13.27
CA MET A 153 -1.93 17.69 12.65
C MET A 153 -3.07 17.69 13.68
N SER A 154 -2.80 17.96 14.94
CA SER A 154 -3.79 17.94 16.04
C SER A 154 -4.97 18.87 15.77
N TYR A 155 -4.75 19.99 15.08
CA TYR A 155 -5.78 20.96 14.73
C TYR A 155 -6.94 20.36 13.91
N LEU A 156 -6.71 19.28 13.17
CA LEU A 156 -7.75 18.59 12.42
C LEU A 156 -8.81 17.96 13.33
N TYR A 157 -8.40 17.48 14.49
CA TYR A 157 -9.26 16.82 15.46
C TYR A 157 -9.87 17.83 16.44
N GLU A 158 -9.07 18.83 16.86
CA GLU A 158 -9.49 19.88 17.79
C GLU A 158 -10.71 20.67 17.30
N ARG A 159 -10.87 20.80 15.99
CA ARG A 159 -12.02 21.43 15.36
C ARG A 159 -13.36 20.76 15.75
N TYR A 160 -13.33 19.46 16.06
CA TYR A 160 -14.51 18.66 16.39
C TYR A 160 -14.60 18.35 17.88
N ARG A 161 -13.80 19.00 18.72
CA ARG A 161 -13.79 18.78 20.17
C ARG A 161 -15.09 19.25 20.81
N GLN A 162 -15.68 18.37 21.62
CA GLN A 162 -16.82 18.64 22.50
C GLN A 162 -16.45 18.26 23.95
N GLY A 163 -15.85 19.19 24.69
CA GLY A 163 -15.29 18.91 26.00
C GLY A 163 -14.11 17.93 25.94
N LYS A 164 -14.25 16.74 26.53
CA LYS A 164 -13.24 15.67 26.45
C LYS A 164 -13.45 14.75 25.25
N LEU A 165 -14.61 14.79 24.65
CA LEU A 165 -14.99 13.95 23.53
C LEU A 165 -14.77 14.66 22.19
N ILE A 166 -14.78 13.88 21.12
CA ILE A 166 -14.85 14.38 19.75
C ILE A 166 -16.21 14.09 19.15
N ASP A 167 -16.76 15.02 18.38
CA ASP A 167 -17.87 14.75 17.48
C ASP A 167 -17.36 13.94 16.29
N PHE A 168 -17.20 12.64 16.53
CA PHE A 168 -16.64 11.74 15.50
C PHE A 168 -17.59 11.53 14.33
N LEU A 169 -18.89 11.67 14.51
CA LEU A 169 -19.85 11.56 13.42
C LEU A 169 -19.69 12.74 12.45
N GLN A 170 -19.60 13.96 12.99
CA GLN A 170 -19.35 15.14 12.15
C GLN A 170 -17.97 15.08 11.49
N PHE A 171 -16.95 14.60 12.20
CA PHE A 171 -15.64 14.36 11.61
C PHE A 171 -15.70 13.37 10.44
N MET A 172 -16.44 12.27 10.61
CA MET A 172 -16.59 11.26 9.55
C MET A 172 -17.34 11.81 8.34
N ASP A 173 -18.33 12.65 8.55
CA ASP A 173 -19.06 13.29 7.44
C ASP A 173 -18.16 14.31 6.70
N ASP A 174 -17.45 15.16 7.42
CA ASP A 174 -16.66 16.25 6.84
C ASP A 174 -15.30 15.80 6.24
N VAL A 175 -14.64 14.83 6.87
CA VAL A 175 -13.25 14.45 6.57
C VAL A 175 -13.18 13.06 5.95
N PHE A 176 -13.64 12.04 6.67
CA PHE A 176 -13.48 10.66 6.23
C PHE A 176 -14.25 10.36 4.94
N SER A 177 -15.47 10.87 4.79
CA SER A 177 -16.27 10.68 3.57
C SER A 177 -15.53 11.18 2.32
N ARG A 178 -14.89 12.34 2.44
CA ARG A 178 -14.10 12.93 1.33
C ARG A 178 -12.82 12.14 1.07
N GLU A 179 -12.14 11.68 2.10
CA GLU A 179 -10.93 10.87 1.97
C GLU A 179 -11.22 9.54 1.28
N SER A 180 -12.24 8.82 1.74
CA SER A 180 -12.65 7.54 1.18
C SER A 180 -13.07 7.69 -0.28
N SER A 181 -14.05 8.55 -0.55
CA SER A 181 -14.56 8.77 -1.92
C SER A 181 -13.49 9.31 -2.86
N SER A 182 -12.52 10.09 -2.35
CA SER A 182 -11.42 10.59 -3.18
C SER A 182 -10.53 9.48 -3.72
N SER A 183 -10.38 8.39 -2.99
CA SER A 183 -9.57 7.24 -3.43
C SER A 183 -10.19 6.54 -4.64
N TYR A 184 -11.50 6.30 -4.60
CA TYR A 184 -12.24 5.76 -5.75
C TYR A 184 -12.25 6.72 -6.92
N TYR A 185 -12.63 7.98 -6.66
CA TYR A 185 -12.64 9.03 -7.68
C TYR A 185 -11.29 9.15 -8.38
N ASN A 186 -10.19 9.17 -7.62
CA ASN A 186 -8.86 9.32 -8.16
C ASN A 186 -8.44 8.14 -9.05
N ALA A 187 -8.66 6.91 -8.59
CA ALA A 187 -8.32 5.71 -9.35
C ALA A 187 -9.06 5.66 -10.70
N PHE A 188 -10.35 5.94 -10.68
CA PHE A 188 -11.17 5.95 -11.90
C PHE A 188 -10.86 7.14 -12.82
N LYS A 189 -10.59 8.32 -12.25
CA LYS A 189 -10.13 9.49 -13.00
C LYS A 189 -8.78 9.22 -13.68
N ALA A 190 -7.83 8.60 -12.99
CA ALA A 190 -6.53 8.25 -13.57
C ALA A 190 -6.67 7.32 -14.79
N ALA A 191 -7.66 6.41 -14.77
CA ALA A 191 -7.98 5.51 -15.87
C ALA A 191 -8.89 6.16 -16.95
N ASP A 192 -9.35 7.39 -16.74
CA ASP A 192 -10.39 8.02 -17.55
C ASP A 192 -11.61 7.10 -17.70
N MET A 193 -12.12 6.59 -16.58
CA MET A 193 -13.27 5.69 -16.46
C MET A 193 -14.37 6.36 -15.64
N PRO A 194 -15.52 6.73 -16.23
CA PRO A 194 -16.67 7.17 -15.47
C PRO A 194 -17.18 6.10 -14.50
N TYR A 195 -17.60 6.52 -13.31
CA TYR A 195 -18.21 5.60 -12.36
C TYR A 195 -19.45 6.20 -11.68
N THR A 196 -20.25 5.35 -11.07
CA THR A 196 -21.39 5.75 -10.26
C THR A 196 -21.45 4.86 -9.01
N ASP A 197 -21.62 5.50 -7.86
CA ASP A 197 -21.97 4.85 -6.61
C ASP A 197 -23.43 5.12 -6.29
N PRO A 198 -24.34 4.14 -6.49
CA PRO A 198 -25.76 4.31 -6.21
C PRO A 198 -26.05 4.61 -4.73
N TYR A 199 -25.23 4.10 -3.80
CA TYR A 199 -25.41 4.35 -2.37
C TYR A 199 -25.15 5.82 -2.01
N ALA A 200 -24.22 6.50 -2.67
CA ALA A 200 -23.93 7.91 -2.43
C ALA A 200 -25.15 8.84 -2.68
N LEU A 201 -26.12 8.37 -3.44
CA LEU A 201 -27.36 9.09 -3.74
C LEU A 201 -28.50 8.82 -2.73
N LEU A 202 -28.27 7.91 -1.79
CA LEU A 202 -29.25 7.55 -0.76
C LEU A 202 -29.09 8.42 0.49
N ARG A 203 -30.16 8.51 1.25
CA ARG A 203 -30.17 9.08 2.60
C ARG A 203 -31.03 8.19 3.47
N MET A 204 -30.64 8.02 4.72
CA MET A 204 -31.46 7.34 5.71
C MET A 204 -32.66 8.24 6.08
N ALA A 205 -33.84 7.66 6.22
CA ALA A 205 -35.03 8.37 6.68
C ALA A 205 -34.92 8.73 8.16
N ASP A 206 -34.36 7.82 8.95
CA ASP A 206 -34.10 8.00 10.37
C ASP A 206 -32.59 8.02 10.63
N PRO A 207 -32.13 8.67 11.70
CA PRO A 207 -30.73 8.62 12.11
C PRO A 207 -30.25 7.17 12.32
N LEU A 208 -28.94 6.92 12.03
CA LEU A 208 -28.33 5.63 12.29
C LEU A 208 -28.44 5.23 13.77
N ASP A 209 -29.04 4.06 14.05
CA ASP A 209 -29.06 3.51 15.39
C ASP A 209 -27.69 2.97 15.81
N LEU A 210 -26.93 3.84 16.49
CA LEU A 210 -25.59 3.49 16.98
C LEU A 210 -25.61 2.36 18.00
N MET A 211 -26.72 2.18 18.75
CA MET A 211 -26.83 1.09 19.72
C MET A 211 -26.92 -0.27 19.02
N ARG A 212 -27.68 -0.36 17.93
CA ARG A 212 -27.69 -1.58 17.09
C ARG A 212 -26.29 -1.88 16.53
N VAL A 213 -25.59 -0.87 15.99
CA VAL A 213 -24.25 -1.04 15.45
C VAL A 213 -23.27 -1.51 16.53
N ARG A 214 -23.29 -0.89 17.72
CA ARG A 214 -22.44 -1.24 18.88
C ARG A 214 -22.74 -2.62 19.45
N ASN A 215 -23.97 -3.10 19.27
CA ASN A 215 -24.40 -4.45 19.65
C ASN A 215 -24.09 -5.52 18.56
N GLY A 216 -23.35 -5.16 17.50
CA GLY A 216 -22.93 -6.08 16.45
C GLY A 216 -23.82 -6.14 15.23
N GLU A 217 -24.86 -5.32 15.15
CA GLU A 217 -25.78 -5.25 14.01
C GLU A 217 -25.34 -4.16 12.99
N SER A 218 -24.05 -4.16 12.62
CA SER A 218 -23.58 -3.23 11.58
C SER A 218 -24.33 -3.42 10.26
N LYS A 219 -24.63 -2.33 9.56
CA LYS A 219 -25.35 -2.35 8.27
C LYS A 219 -26.72 -3.08 8.33
N TYR A 220 -27.46 -2.95 9.39
CA TYR A 220 -28.72 -3.71 9.59
C TYR A 220 -29.70 -3.59 8.42
N LEU A 221 -29.91 -2.39 7.84
CA LEU A 221 -30.76 -2.20 6.66
C LEU A 221 -30.20 -2.88 5.39
N VAL A 222 -28.90 -2.84 5.22
CA VAL A 222 -28.23 -3.52 4.09
C VAL A 222 -28.33 -5.03 4.23
N ARG A 223 -28.21 -5.56 5.46
CA ARG A 223 -28.40 -6.99 5.75
C ARG A 223 -29.83 -7.45 5.43
N GLU A 224 -30.81 -6.67 5.83
CA GLU A 224 -32.24 -6.95 5.50
C GLU A 224 -32.46 -6.95 3.99
N LEU A 225 -31.90 -5.96 3.26
CA LEU A 225 -32.01 -5.90 1.82
C LEU A 225 -31.25 -7.06 1.14
N MET A 226 -30.09 -7.45 1.66
CA MET A 226 -29.36 -8.62 1.17
C MET A 226 -30.19 -9.89 1.27
N GLN A 227 -30.88 -10.12 2.40
CA GLN A 227 -31.74 -11.27 2.59
C GLN A 227 -32.92 -11.28 1.62
N ILE A 228 -33.46 -10.10 1.26
CA ILE A 228 -34.52 -9.97 0.24
C ILE A 228 -33.98 -10.33 -1.16
N LYS A 229 -32.75 -9.89 -1.49
CA LYS A 229 -32.16 -10.15 -2.81
C LYS A 229 -31.63 -11.57 -2.97
N TYR A 230 -31.22 -12.19 -1.89
CA TYR A 230 -30.66 -13.55 -1.86
C TYR A 230 -31.30 -14.37 -0.71
N PRO A 231 -32.58 -14.76 -0.85
CA PRO A 231 -33.31 -15.43 0.21
C PRO A 231 -32.76 -16.82 0.58
N GLU A 232 -32.00 -17.45 -0.32
CA GLU A 232 -31.53 -18.82 -0.17
C GLU A 232 -30.17 -18.94 0.53
N ILE A 233 -29.47 -17.82 0.75
CA ILE A 233 -28.14 -17.83 1.39
C ILE A 233 -28.11 -16.97 2.65
N PRO A 234 -27.30 -17.38 3.66
CA PRO A 234 -27.10 -16.56 4.83
C PRO A 234 -26.39 -15.26 4.47
N VAL A 235 -26.75 -14.19 5.16
CA VAL A 235 -26.07 -12.89 5.02
C VAL A 235 -24.60 -13.04 5.48
N PRO A 236 -23.63 -12.74 4.64
CA PRO A 236 -22.22 -12.94 4.97
C PRO A 236 -21.78 -11.98 6.08
N ASN A 237 -20.79 -12.43 6.85
CA ASN A 237 -20.09 -11.51 7.74
C ASN A 237 -19.28 -10.51 6.91
N LYS A 238 -19.13 -9.30 7.44
CA LYS A 238 -18.28 -8.30 6.82
C LYS A 238 -16.82 -8.77 6.87
N VAL A 239 -16.18 -8.83 5.71
CA VAL A 239 -14.73 -9.04 5.59
C VAL A 239 -14.17 -7.78 4.97
N PRO A 240 -13.14 -7.17 5.56
CA PRO A 240 -12.45 -6.04 4.93
C PRO A 240 -11.94 -6.44 3.55
N MET A 241 -11.95 -5.50 2.59
CA MET A 241 -11.39 -5.76 1.26
C MET A 241 -9.95 -6.28 1.39
N PRO A 242 -9.65 -7.48 0.87
CA PRO A 242 -8.32 -8.08 1.02
C PRO A 242 -7.27 -7.27 0.28
N ARG A 243 -6.13 -7.12 0.93
CA ARG A 243 -4.95 -6.44 0.41
C ARG A 243 -3.73 -7.16 0.97
N PRO A 244 -2.92 -7.84 0.14
CA PRO A 244 -1.80 -8.65 0.61
C PRO A 244 -0.57 -7.81 1.02
N VAL A 245 -0.80 -6.64 1.62
CA VAL A 245 0.26 -5.70 2.00
C VAL A 245 1.25 -6.29 3.02
N ASP A 246 0.79 -7.16 3.91
CA ASP A 246 1.69 -7.84 4.84
C ASP A 246 2.68 -8.77 4.10
N ALA A 247 2.22 -9.45 3.04
CA ALA A 247 3.06 -10.28 2.20
C ALA A 247 4.03 -9.44 1.35
N TYR A 248 3.56 -8.34 0.76
CA TYR A 248 4.39 -7.44 -0.05
C TYR A 248 5.53 -6.79 0.75
N PHE A 249 5.31 -6.49 2.03
CA PHE A 249 6.29 -5.82 2.88
C PHE A 249 6.96 -6.72 3.91
N LYS A 250 6.88 -8.06 3.74
CA LYS A 250 7.48 -9.01 4.67
C LYS A 250 8.98 -8.77 4.86
N ASP A 251 9.70 -8.57 3.75
CA ASP A 251 11.16 -8.43 3.72
C ASP A 251 11.62 -6.99 3.41
N TRP A 252 10.69 -6.03 3.44
CA TRP A 252 11.03 -4.63 3.20
C TRP A 252 11.68 -3.99 4.43
N CYS A 253 12.93 -3.52 4.26
CA CYS A 253 13.74 -2.97 5.34
C CYS A 253 13.34 -1.54 5.78
N GLY A 254 12.46 -0.89 5.04
CA GLY A 254 12.00 0.48 5.34
C GLY A 254 12.41 1.52 4.29
N PRO A 255 11.99 2.77 4.49
CA PRO A 255 12.27 3.85 3.55
C PRO A 255 13.75 4.27 3.58
N LYS A 256 14.29 4.65 2.42
CA LYS A 256 15.69 5.05 2.24
C LYS A 256 15.87 6.57 2.23
N ARG A 257 14.81 7.34 2.06
CA ARG A 257 14.88 8.81 1.97
C ARG A 257 15.30 9.48 3.28
N PRO A 258 16.01 10.64 3.22
CA PRO A 258 16.52 11.34 4.39
C PRO A 258 15.44 11.93 5.30
N GLU A 259 14.21 12.13 4.83
CA GLU A 259 13.10 12.65 5.63
C GLU A 259 12.61 11.66 6.69
N PHE A 260 12.85 10.37 6.48
CA PHE A 260 12.48 9.34 7.45
C PHE A 260 13.54 9.15 8.53
N ARG A 261 13.09 8.75 9.70
CA ARG A 261 13.98 8.34 10.80
C ARG A 261 14.68 7.05 10.43
N ARG A 262 15.92 6.86 10.92
CA ARG A 262 16.71 5.63 10.71
C ARG A 262 16.45 4.56 11.78
N ASP A 263 15.83 4.94 12.89
CA ASP A 263 15.53 4.07 14.03
C ASP A 263 14.10 3.53 14.03
N ILE A 264 13.44 3.47 12.87
CA ILE A 264 12.10 2.89 12.75
C ILE A 264 12.20 1.37 12.94
N ASP A 265 11.53 0.85 13.96
CA ASP A 265 11.39 -0.59 14.13
C ASP A 265 10.32 -1.14 13.17
N MET A 266 10.76 -1.58 11.99
CA MET A 266 9.90 -2.12 10.94
C MET A 266 9.16 -3.39 11.36
N SER A 267 9.64 -4.12 12.38
CA SER A 267 8.99 -5.35 12.87
C SER A 267 7.68 -5.06 13.63
N GLN A 268 7.54 -3.86 14.17
CA GLN A 268 6.34 -3.42 14.90
C GLN A 268 5.26 -2.84 13.99
N LEU A 269 5.54 -2.67 12.70
CA LEU A 269 4.60 -2.08 11.76
C LEU A 269 3.82 -3.16 11.00
N THR A 270 2.50 -2.96 10.91
CA THR A 270 1.63 -3.75 10.04
C THR A 270 1.91 -3.45 8.57
N GLY A 271 1.53 -4.34 7.66
CA GLY A 271 1.68 -4.09 6.21
C GLY A 271 0.99 -2.82 5.72
N ASN A 272 -0.16 -2.48 6.29
CA ASN A 272 -0.84 -1.21 5.96
C ASN A 272 -0.06 0.04 6.45
N GLN A 273 0.62 -0.02 7.59
CA GLN A 273 1.50 1.06 8.07
C GLN A 273 2.76 1.17 7.20
N LYS A 274 3.34 0.03 6.82
CA LYS A 274 4.46 -0.02 5.86
C LYS A 274 4.05 0.55 4.49
N TRP A 275 2.81 0.28 4.03
CA TRP A 275 2.27 0.88 2.82
C TRP A 275 2.29 2.41 2.88
N GLN A 276 1.91 3.02 4.00
CA GLN A 276 1.93 4.48 4.13
C GLN A 276 3.34 5.05 3.96
N LEU A 277 4.35 4.42 4.58
CA LEU A 277 5.75 4.83 4.44
C LEU A 277 6.25 4.65 2.99
N TYR A 278 6.01 3.48 2.42
CA TYR A 278 6.40 3.16 1.06
C TYR A 278 5.77 4.13 0.06
N CYS A 279 4.48 4.36 0.19
CA CYS A 279 3.74 5.22 -0.72
C CYS A 279 4.18 6.70 -0.63
N LEU A 280 4.49 7.19 0.58
CA LEU A 280 5.06 8.52 0.76
C LEU A 280 6.46 8.61 0.13
N GLU A 281 7.32 7.61 0.34
CA GLU A 281 8.64 7.54 -0.29
C GLU A 281 8.55 7.56 -1.82
N GLN A 282 7.70 6.71 -2.41
CA GLN A 282 7.51 6.67 -3.86
C GLN A 282 6.99 8.00 -4.41
N PHE A 283 6.04 8.64 -3.71
CA PHE A 283 5.54 9.94 -4.10
C PHE A 283 6.62 11.02 -4.11
N LEU A 284 7.45 11.08 -3.07
CA LEU A 284 8.57 12.03 -3.00
C LEU A 284 9.60 11.76 -4.10
N ASN A 285 9.93 10.49 -4.37
CA ASN A 285 10.86 10.08 -5.42
C ASN A 285 10.40 10.48 -6.84
N MET A 286 9.09 10.64 -7.06
CA MET A 286 8.57 11.11 -8.36
C MET A 286 8.97 12.55 -8.69
N TYR A 287 9.23 13.38 -7.69
CA TYR A 287 9.55 14.80 -7.85
C TYR A 287 11.01 15.10 -7.54
N GLU A 288 11.57 14.43 -6.56
CA GLU A 288 12.95 14.61 -6.09
C GLU A 288 13.58 13.24 -5.85
N PRO A 289 14.01 12.52 -6.91
CA PRO A 289 14.63 11.21 -6.75
C PRO A 289 15.92 11.33 -5.95
N ILE A 290 16.15 10.38 -5.05
CA ILE A 290 17.42 10.25 -4.32
C ILE A 290 18.38 9.35 -5.09
N THR A 291 19.68 9.60 -4.90
CA THR A 291 20.75 8.73 -5.43
C THR A 291 21.11 7.67 -4.40
N ILE A 292 20.93 6.40 -4.74
CA ILE A 292 21.34 5.25 -3.92
C ILE A 292 22.73 4.79 -4.36
N GLY A 293 23.70 4.85 -3.45
CA GLY A 293 25.06 4.37 -3.66
C GLY A 293 25.25 2.96 -3.10
N TYR A 294 26.08 2.17 -3.76
CA TYR A 294 26.47 0.83 -3.31
C TYR A 294 27.99 0.68 -3.33
N THR A 295 28.54 0.07 -2.31
CA THR A 295 29.95 -0.35 -2.28
C THR A 295 30.11 -1.66 -1.55
N THR A 296 31.16 -2.43 -1.86
CA THR A 296 31.42 -3.71 -1.19
C THR A 296 32.87 -3.84 -0.78
N GLY A 297 33.11 -4.56 0.30
CA GLY A 297 34.45 -4.85 0.77
C GLY A 297 34.50 -5.93 1.84
N VAL A 298 35.71 -6.38 2.14
CA VAL A 298 35.96 -7.28 3.28
C VAL A 298 35.87 -6.52 4.60
N TYR A 299 36.39 -5.30 4.63
CA TYR A 299 36.47 -4.41 5.80
C TYR A 299 37.16 -5.04 7.00
N ASP A 300 38.12 -5.95 6.74
CA ASP A 300 38.94 -6.55 7.78
C ASP A 300 39.92 -5.52 8.34
N LEU A 301 40.22 -5.59 9.64
CA LEU A 301 41.08 -4.62 10.33
C LEU A 301 40.74 -3.17 9.93
N PHE A 302 39.51 -2.77 10.12
CA PHE A 302 38.97 -1.49 9.66
C PHE A 302 39.92 -0.32 9.94
N HIS A 303 40.27 0.41 8.91
CA HIS A 303 41.27 1.49 9.01
C HIS A 303 40.85 2.73 8.22
N ILE A 304 41.69 3.80 8.28
CA ILE A 304 41.36 5.10 7.69
C ILE A 304 41.10 5.02 6.16
N GLY A 305 41.68 4.07 5.45
CA GLY A 305 41.42 3.84 4.02
C GLY A 305 39.96 3.45 3.78
N HIS A 306 39.44 2.51 4.57
CA HIS A 306 38.05 2.12 4.52
C HIS A 306 37.12 3.29 4.86
N LEU A 307 37.45 4.03 5.93
CA LEU A 307 36.68 5.21 6.33
C LEU A 307 36.63 6.28 5.23
N ASN A 308 37.76 6.53 4.56
CA ASN A 308 37.86 7.50 3.48
C ASN A 308 37.02 7.09 2.26
N LEU A 309 37.02 5.80 1.90
CA LEU A 309 36.17 5.26 0.85
C LEU A 309 34.69 5.53 1.17
N LEU A 310 34.21 5.11 2.35
CA LEU A 310 32.82 5.27 2.76
C LEU A 310 32.41 6.75 2.83
N ARG A 311 33.29 7.63 3.34
CA ARG A 311 33.05 9.08 3.38
C ARG A 311 32.92 9.69 1.98
N LYS A 312 33.80 9.31 1.04
CA LYS A 312 33.75 9.80 -0.34
C LYS A 312 32.55 9.26 -1.11
N ALA A 313 32.18 8.01 -0.89
CA ALA A 313 30.99 7.40 -1.47
C ALA A 313 29.73 8.12 -0.97
N LYS A 314 29.61 8.30 0.35
CA LYS A 314 28.46 9.01 0.95
C LYS A 314 28.33 10.47 0.49
N ALA A 315 29.42 11.13 0.18
CA ALA A 315 29.38 12.50 -0.35
C ALA A 315 28.80 12.60 -1.78
N GLN A 316 28.60 11.48 -2.46
CA GLN A 316 28.12 11.41 -3.84
C GLN A 316 26.76 10.68 -3.96
N CYS A 317 26.13 10.33 -2.85
CA CYS A 317 24.80 9.71 -2.83
C CYS A 317 24.02 10.12 -1.58
N ASP A 318 22.70 10.02 -1.67
CA ASP A 318 21.79 10.32 -0.56
C ASP A 318 21.65 9.15 0.41
N TYR A 319 21.80 7.93 -0.08
CA TYR A 319 21.73 6.70 0.68
C TYR A 319 22.84 5.74 0.29
N LEU A 320 23.70 5.33 1.23
CA LEU A 320 24.83 4.44 0.98
C LEU A 320 24.59 3.06 1.57
N ILE A 321 24.48 2.06 0.70
CA ILE A 321 24.44 0.64 1.05
C ILE A 321 25.84 0.06 0.98
N VAL A 322 26.25 -0.65 2.03
CA VAL A 322 27.58 -1.26 2.11
C VAL A 322 27.47 -2.78 2.25
N GLY A 323 27.95 -3.50 1.23
CA GLY A 323 28.04 -4.96 1.26
C GLY A 323 29.32 -5.43 1.96
N VAL A 324 29.18 -6.15 3.07
CA VAL A 324 30.31 -6.79 3.77
C VAL A 324 30.44 -8.24 3.31
N SER A 325 31.63 -8.62 2.80
CA SER A 325 31.88 -9.98 2.31
C SER A 325 31.87 -10.98 3.46
N THR A 326 31.18 -12.11 3.28
CA THR A 326 31.18 -13.23 4.25
C THR A 326 32.58 -13.88 4.36
N ASP A 327 32.82 -14.62 5.42
CA ASP A 327 34.09 -15.33 5.60
C ASP A 327 34.29 -16.40 4.53
N GLU A 328 33.21 -17.05 4.07
CA GLU A 328 33.22 -18.00 2.95
C GLU A 328 33.67 -17.33 1.65
N LEU A 329 33.15 -16.12 1.34
CA LEU A 329 33.50 -15.38 0.15
C LEU A 329 34.96 -14.90 0.20
N VAL A 330 35.46 -14.54 1.38
CA VAL A 330 36.88 -14.16 1.58
C VAL A 330 37.78 -15.37 1.38
N SER A 331 37.42 -16.54 1.89
CA SER A 331 38.18 -17.79 1.76
C SER A 331 38.32 -18.25 0.32
N TYR A 332 37.30 -18.02 -0.53
CA TYR A 332 37.40 -18.28 -1.98
C TYR A 332 38.54 -17.54 -2.66
N LYS A 333 38.98 -16.41 -2.11
CA LYS A 333 40.14 -15.62 -2.60
C LYS A 333 41.48 -16.11 -2.03
N HIS A 334 41.52 -17.27 -1.39
CA HIS A 334 42.68 -17.80 -0.66
C HIS A 334 43.19 -16.84 0.43
N LYS A 335 42.30 -16.08 1.04
CA LYS A 335 42.57 -15.16 2.16
C LYS A 335 41.67 -15.53 3.33
N GLN A 336 42.11 -15.22 4.53
CA GLN A 336 41.30 -15.38 5.74
C GLN A 336 41.23 -14.01 6.43
N ALA A 337 40.02 -13.59 6.77
CA ALA A 337 39.81 -12.37 7.56
C ALA A 337 40.26 -12.63 9.02
N VAL A 338 40.87 -11.63 9.64
CA VAL A 338 41.26 -11.68 11.06
C VAL A 338 40.05 -11.46 11.95
N ILE A 339 39.18 -10.52 11.56
CA ILE A 339 37.93 -10.18 12.27
C ILE A 339 36.80 -11.02 11.67
N PRO A 340 36.01 -11.75 12.49
CA PRO A 340 34.86 -12.51 12.02
C PRO A 340 33.83 -11.67 11.31
N PHE A 341 33.06 -12.25 10.38
CA PHE A 341 32.09 -11.56 9.55
C PHE A 341 31.10 -10.71 10.32
N GLU A 342 30.49 -11.26 11.38
CA GLU A 342 29.47 -10.53 12.16
C GLU A 342 30.06 -9.28 12.85
N GLU A 343 31.28 -9.36 13.37
CA GLU A 343 31.95 -8.21 13.97
C GLU A 343 32.30 -7.15 12.93
N ARG A 344 32.76 -7.55 11.74
CA ARG A 344 33.04 -6.62 10.63
C ARG A 344 31.79 -5.89 10.18
N LYS A 345 30.68 -6.62 10.09
CA LYS A 345 29.36 -6.09 9.73
C LYS A 345 28.90 -5.05 10.76
N GLU A 346 29.03 -5.35 12.05
CA GLU A 346 28.66 -4.45 13.14
C GLU A 346 29.54 -3.17 13.16
N ILE A 347 30.85 -3.32 12.96
CA ILE A 347 31.77 -2.17 12.86
C ILE A 347 31.36 -1.25 11.71
N VAL A 348 31.08 -1.80 10.53
CA VAL A 348 30.66 -1.03 9.36
C VAL A 348 29.32 -0.35 9.59
N ALA A 349 28.38 -1.02 10.24
CA ALA A 349 27.06 -0.46 10.58
C ALA A 349 27.16 0.74 11.55
N ALA A 350 28.16 0.77 12.40
CA ALA A 350 28.42 1.89 13.33
C ALA A 350 29.05 3.13 12.66
N ILE A 351 29.42 3.05 11.37
CA ILE A 351 30.06 4.16 10.64
C ILE A 351 29.00 5.17 10.17
N LYS A 352 29.09 6.39 10.63
CA LYS A 352 28.12 7.49 10.35
C LYS A 352 27.86 7.79 8.86
N TYR A 353 28.70 7.30 7.96
CA TYR A 353 28.55 7.47 6.51
C TYR A 353 27.77 6.34 5.86
N VAL A 354 27.45 5.29 6.60
CA VAL A 354 26.74 4.11 6.13
C VAL A 354 25.29 4.19 6.56
N ASP A 355 24.37 4.06 5.61
CA ASP A 355 22.94 4.06 5.88
C ASP A 355 22.41 2.64 6.05
N GLU A 356 22.97 1.67 5.31
CA GLU A 356 22.56 0.28 5.37
C GLU A 356 23.76 -0.65 5.17
N VAL A 357 23.82 -1.73 5.95
CA VAL A 357 24.80 -2.79 5.78
C VAL A 357 24.13 -4.08 5.35
N VAL A 358 24.61 -4.66 4.26
CA VAL A 358 24.09 -5.90 3.70
C VAL A 358 25.18 -6.98 3.62
N THR A 359 24.75 -8.24 3.62
CA THR A 359 25.65 -9.38 3.44
C THR A 359 26.02 -9.54 1.97
N GLN A 360 27.32 -9.60 1.67
CA GLN A 360 27.81 -9.95 0.35
C GLN A 360 28.22 -11.42 0.31
N GLU A 361 27.41 -12.26 -0.29
CA GLU A 361 27.61 -13.71 -0.39
C GLU A 361 28.35 -14.12 -1.66
N ASN A 362 28.32 -13.29 -2.70
CA ASN A 362 28.96 -13.54 -3.99
C ASN A 362 29.51 -12.26 -4.64
N MET A 363 30.15 -12.41 -5.78
CA MET A 363 30.76 -11.31 -6.53
C MET A 363 29.92 -10.81 -7.71
N ASN A 364 28.70 -11.34 -7.90
CA ASN A 364 27.81 -10.96 -8.97
C ASN A 364 27.21 -9.57 -8.70
N LYS A 365 27.58 -8.60 -9.52
CA LYS A 365 27.16 -7.20 -9.34
C LYS A 365 25.74 -6.96 -9.88
N MET A 366 25.35 -7.70 -10.92
CA MET A 366 24.01 -7.62 -11.47
C MET A 366 22.97 -8.16 -10.48
N GLU A 367 23.23 -9.29 -9.83
CA GLU A 367 22.38 -9.82 -8.76
C GLU A 367 22.26 -8.83 -7.58
N ALA A 368 23.36 -8.16 -7.21
CA ALA A 368 23.30 -7.12 -6.20
C ALA A 368 22.46 -5.92 -6.66
N TRP A 369 22.58 -5.54 -7.93
CA TRP A 369 21.76 -4.47 -8.50
C TRP A 369 20.28 -4.84 -8.54
N GLU A 370 19.93 -6.01 -8.99
CA GLU A 370 18.56 -6.53 -8.99
C GLU A 370 17.94 -6.57 -7.58
N LYS A 371 18.78 -6.84 -6.57
CA LYS A 371 18.35 -6.93 -5.18
C LYS A 371 18.19 -5.58 -4.47
N TYR A 372 19.13 -4.65 -4.72
CA TYR A 372 19.23 -3.41 -3.95
C TYR A 372 18.86 -2.15 -4.73
N HIS A 373 18.74 -2.24 -6.06
CA HIS A 373 18.36 -1.16 -6.98
C HIS A 373 19.14 0.13 -6.73
N PHE A 374 20.46 0.03 -6.68
CA PHE A 374 21.33 1.21 -6.53
C PHE A 374 21.57 1.91 -7.87
N ASP A 375 21.77 3.25 -7.81
CA ASP A 375 22.00 4.09 -8.98
C ASP A 375 23.48 4.18 -9.33
N VAL A 376 24.35 4.11 -8.30
CA VAL A 376 25.79 4.27 -8.47
C VAL A 376 26.56 3.25 -7.62
N MET A 377 27.60 2.64 -8.21
CA MET A 377 28.49 1.74 -7.50
C MET A 377 29.87 2.38 -7.31
N PHE A 378 30.34 2.40 -6.06
CA PHE A 378 31.65 2.90 -5.69
C PHE A 378 32.65 1.76 -5.51
N VAL A 379 33.82 1.89 -6.12
CA VAL A 379 34.90 0.91 -6.02
C VAL A 379 36.23 1.60 -5.74
N GLY A 380 37.19 0.87 -5.19
CA GLY A 380 38.55 1.38 -5.00
C GLY A 380 39.28 1.61 -6.33
N ASP A 381 40.19 2.55 -6.37
CA ASP A 381 40.98 2.92 -7.57
C ASP A 381 41.77 1.74 -8.15
N ASP A 382 42.04 0.70 -7.37
CA ASP A 382 42.78 -0.52 -7.78
C ASP A 382 42.07 -1.32 -8.90
N TRP A 383 40.79 -1.09 -9.12
CA TRP A 383 39.99 -1.79 -10.14
C TRP A 383 39.90 -1.02 -11.46
N LYS A 384 40.23 0.25 -11.47
CA LYS A 384 40.08 1.13 -12.63
C LYS A 384 40.99 0.65 -13.80
N GLY A 385 40.36 0.44 -14.97
CA GLY A 385 41.05 0.04 -16.19
C GLY A 385 41.44 -1.44 -16.26
N THR A 386 40.96 -2.29 -15.34
CA THR A 386 41.15 -3.74 -15.47
C THR A 386 40.09 -4.32 -16.44
N ASP A 387 40.45 -5.35 -17.22
CA ASP A 387 39.57 -5.99 -18.19
C ASP A 387 38.28 -6.50 -17.53
N LYS A 388 38.37 -6.97 -16.30
CA LYS A 388 37.25 -7.43 -15.51
C LYS A 388 36.30 -6.28 -15.19
N TRP A 389 36.81 -5.10 -14.85
CA TRP A 389 36.02 -3.93 -14.51
C TRP A 389 35.36 -3.31 -15.75
N ASN A 390 36.14 -3.17 -16.84
CA ASN A 390 35.64 -2.66 -18.12
C ASN A 390 34.44 -3.46 -18.65
N LYS A 391 34.40 -4.77 -18.36
CA LYS A 391 33.26 -5.62 -18.70
C LYS A 391 32.03 -5.33 -17.84
N ILE A 392 32.23 -5.09 -16.53
CA ILE A 392 31.11 -4.76 -15.60
C ILE A 392 30.55 -3.37 -15.92
N GLU A 393 31.39 -2.42 -16.39
CA GLU A 393 30.92 -1.09 -16.82
C GLU A 393 30.15 -1.12 -18.15
N ALA A 394 30.35 -2.15 -18.96
CA ALA A 394 29.70 -2.31 -20.27
C ALA A 394 28.34 -3.03 -20.18
N ASP A 395 28.15 -3.86 -19.17
CA ASP A 395 26.90 -4.58 -18.87
C ASP A 395 25.93 -3.69 -18.09
#